data_73d54b264ae0f69a2c49fcd859c115f4
#
_entry.id   73d54b264ae0f69a2c49fcd859c115f4
#
_cell.length_a   1.000
_cell.length_b   1.000
_cell.length_c   1.000
_cell.angle_alpha   90.00
_cell.angle_beta   90.00
_cell.angle_gamma   90.00
#
_symmetry.space_group_name_H-M   'P 1'
#
loop_
_entity.id
_entity.type
_entity.pdbx_description
1 polymer ?
#
loop_
_entity_poly.entity_id
_entity_poly.type
_entity_poly.pdbx_seq_one_letter_code
_entity_poly.pdbx_strand_id
1 'polypeptide(L)'
;MLFKPKFYILFLIIFYGCANSPRYTTGNGGSVRSKSSKISKPKTSKKSRKTKHRKVLKGVSSFYAEDFHGKLTANGEVYDMYGVTAAHKTLPLGTVCRVTNLANSKSLILRINDRGPYIKGRILDCSYGAAKKLDFINQGTTKVKIEVIEWGDGAYMHHRKIK
;
A
#
# COMPACT_ATOMS: atom_id res chain seq x y z
N MET A 1 -50.33 23.85 -9.47
CA MET A 1 -49.87 24.08 -8.09
C MET A 1 -49.88 22.75 -7.37
N LEU A 2 -48.71 22.11 -7.20
CA LEU A 2 -48.57 20.90 -6.40
C LEU A 2 -47.43 21.13 -5.41
N PHE A 3 -47.80 21.21 -4.15
CA PHE A 3 -46.89 21.31 -3.01
C PHE A 3 -46.16 19.97 -2.79
N LYS A 4 -44.83 20.00 -2.74
CA LYS A 4 -44.00 18.86 -2.25
C LYS A 4 -43.66 19.07 -0.77
N PRO A 5 -43.91 18.09 0.11
CA PRO A 5 -43.52 18.21 1.53
C PRO A 5 -42.02 17.94 1.69
N LYS A 6 -41.35 18.82 2.45
CA LYS A 6 -39.97 18.63 2.92
C LYS A 6 -39.98 17.71 4.12
N PHE A 7 -39.38 16.53 3.99
CA PHE A 7 -39.10 15.63 5.13
C PHE A 7 -37.84 16.12 5.84
N TYR A 8 -38.01 16.66 7.04
CA TYR A 8 -36.93 16.87 8.01
C TYR A 8 -36.74 15.58 8.80
N ILE A 9 -35.62 14.88 8.56
CA ILE A 9 -35.19 13.77 9.42
C ILE A 9 -34.36 14.35 10.55
N LEU A 10 -34.97 14.34 11.75
CA LEU A 10 -34.34 14.72 13.01
C LEU A 10 -33.43 13.57 13.48
N PHE A 11 -32.11 13.73 13.40
CA PHE A 11 -31.15 12.77 13.93
C PHE A 11 -31.01 12.95 15.43
N LEU A 12 -31.58 12.02 16.20
CA LEU A 12 -31.48 11.93 17.65
C LEU A 12 -30.16 11.21 17.98
N ILE A 13 -29.15 11.97 18.44
CA ILE A 13 -27.88 11.44 18.92
C ILE A 13 -28.07 10.97 20.36
N ILE A 14 -28.10 9.66 20.56
CA ILE A 14 -28.11 9.04 21.89
C ILE A 14 -26.64 8.88 22.33
N PHE A 15 -26.26 9.68 23.33
CA PHE A 15 -24.99 9.49 24.05
C PHE A 15 -25.17 8.33 25.04
N TYR A 16 -24.48 7.21 24.78
CA TYR A 16 -24.29 6.16 25.79
C TYR A 16 -23.04 6.46 26.61
N GLY A 17 -23.27 6.57 27.92
CA GLY A 17 -22.28 6.94 28.89
C GLY A 17 -21.18 5.90 29.12
N CYS A 18 -20.05 6.41 29.60
CA CYS A 18 -18.89 5.67 30.05
C CYS A 18 -19.22 4.69 31.17
N ALA A 19 -18.87 3.42 30.99
CA ALA A 19 -18.82 2.41 32.05
C ALA A 19 -17.46 2.50 32.77
N ASN A 20 -17.51 2.60 34.11
CA ASN A 20 -16.36 2.67 35.01
C ASN A 20 -15.52 1.41 35.02
N SER A 21 -14.20 1.57 34.94
CA SER A 21 -13.24 0.50 35.18
C SER A 21 -13.18 0.13 36.68
N PRO A 22 -13.10 -1.15 37.07
CA PRO A 22 -12.93 -1.55 38.46
C PRO A 22 -11.52 -1.22 38.94
N ARG A 23 -11.44 -0.52 40.09
CA ARG A 23 -10.18 -0.29 40.81
C ARG A 23 -9.84 -1.53 41.62
N TYR A 24 -8.69 -2.12 41.35
CA TYR A 24 -8.15 -3.21 42.16
C TYR A 24 -7.51 -2.61 43.41
N THR A 25 -8.01 -2.95 44.59
CA THR A 25 -7.47 -2.58 45.90
C THR A 25 -6.34 -3.54 46.28
N THR A 26 -5.16 -2.99 46.50
CA THR A 26 -3.99 -3.72 46.96
C THR A 26 -4.10 -4.06 48.44
N GLY A 27 -4.12 -5.35 48.79
CA GLY A 27 -3.94 -5.84 50.13
C GLY A 27 -2.50 -5.77 50.62
N ASN A 28 -2.34 -5.39 51.88
CA ASN A 28 -1.10 -5.23 52.64
C ASN A 28 -0.29 -6.52 52.79
N GLY A 29 1.04 -6.38 52.85
CA GLY A 29 1.86 -7.19 53.73
C GLY A 29 2.97 -7.97 53.06
N GLY A 30 4.25 -7.59 53.37
CA GLY A 30 5.39 -8.43 53.12
C GLY A 30 6.67 -7.69 52.71
N SER A 31 7.38 -7.14 53.72
CA SER A 31 8.74 -6.64 53.54
C SER A 31 9.68 -7.79 53.17
N VAL A 32 10.14 -7.84 51.92
CA VAL A 32 11.28 -8.67 51.51
C VAL A 32 12.34 -7.76 50.90
N ARG A 33 13.42 -7.63 51.65
CA ARG A 33 14.66 -6.92 51.31
C ARG A 33 15.34 -7.64 50.14
N SER A 34 15.10 -7.22 48.90
CA SER A 34 15.80 -7.76 47.74
C SER A 34 16.96 -6.85 47.33
N LYS A 35 18.15 -7.47 47.25
CA LYS A 35 19.41 -6.89 46.83
C LYS A 35 19.28 -6.27 45.43
N SER A 36 19.69 -4.99 45.29
CA SER A 36 19.76 -4.31 44.01
C SER A 36 20.82 -4.95 43.12
N SER A 37 20.40 -5.73 42.16
CA SER A 37 21.25 -6.10 41.02
C SER A 37 21.24 -4.95 40.02
N LYS A 38 22.42 -4.38 39.75
CA LYS A 38 22.62 -3.35 38.71
C LYS A 38 22.29 -3.96 37.35
N ILE A 39 21.09 -3.65 36.82
CA ILE A 39 20.73 -3.98 35.46
C ILE A 39 21.48 -3.01 34.55
N SER A 40 22.48 -3.51 33.85
CA SER A 40 23.19 -2.81 32.80
C SER A 40 22.20 -2.56 31.62
N LYS A 41 21.98 -1.29 31.31
CA LYS A 41 21.16 -0.89 30.16
C LYS A 41 21.75 -1.50 28.88
N PRO A 42 20.96 -2.18 28.02
CA PRO A 42 21.45 -2.65 26.73
C PRO A 42 21.83 -1.43 25.88
N LYS A 43 23.09 -1.37 25.45
CA LYS A 43 23.54 -0.39 24.43
C LYS A 43 22.83 -0.70 23.12
N THR A 44 21.71 -0.04 22.86
CA THR A 44 21.11 -0.04 21.53
C THR A 44 22.06 0.66 20.56
N SER A 45 22.84 -0.12 19.83
CA SER A 45 23.60 0.40 18.70
C SER A 45 22.60 0.95 17.69
N LYS A 46 22.47 2.26 17.60
CA LYS A 46 21.78 2.94 16.49
C LYS A 46 22.56 2.63 15.22
N LYS A 47 22.20 1.51 14.56
CA LYS A 47 22.65 1.21 13.20
C LYS A 47 22.13 2.36 12.32
N SER A 48 23.00 3.29 11.97
CA SER A 48 22.75 4.36 11.02
C SER A 48 22.17 3.72 9.77
N ARG A 49 20.85 3.88 9.55
CA ARG A 49 20.22 3.53 8.28
C ARG A 49 20.79 4.50 7.27
N LYS A 50 21.80 4.06 6.49
CA LYS A 50 22.18 4.75 5.25
C LYS A 50 20.88 5.03 4.49
N THR A 51 20.52 6.28 4.34
CA THR A 51 19.40 6.73 3.51
C THR A 51 19.72 6.32 2.07
N LYS A 52 19.25 5.13 1.69
CA LYS A 52 19.35 4.65 0.31
C LYS A 52 18.60 5.67 -0.53
N HIS A 53 19.29 6.41 -1.40
CA HIS A 53 18.68 7.43 -2.25
C HIS A 53 17.43 6.84 -2.92
N ARG A 54 16.27 7.41 -2.64
CA ARG A 54 15.01 6.99 -3.25
C ARG A 54 15.08 7.31 -4.73
N LYS A 55 15.04 6.29 -5.59
CA LYS A 55 14.95 6.49 -7.02
C LYS A 55 13.58 7.09 -7.34
N VAL A 56 13.59 8.22 -8.04
CA VAL A 56 12.36 8.90 -8.49
C VAL A 56 12.35 8.90 -10.01
N LEU A 57 11.23 8.46 -10.60
CA LEU A 57 11.00 8.43 -12.03
C LEU A 57 9.73 9.23 -12.34
N LYS A 58 9.70 9.88 -13.52
CA LYS A 58 8.50 10.58 -14.01
C LYS A 58 8.25 10.18 -15.46
N GLY A 59 6.99 9.99 -15.83
CA GLY A 59 6.60 9.64 -17.19
C GLY A 59 5.11 9.36 -17.30
N VAL A 60 4.69 8.76 -18.41
CA VAL A 60 3.30 8.41 -18.67
C VAL A 60 3.02 6.99 -18.17
N SER A 61 1.89 6.82 -17.48
CA SER A 61 1.31 5.54 -17.11
C SER A 61 0.03 5.29 -17.89
N SER A 62 -0.22 4.02 -18.21
CA SER A 62 -1.52 3.49 -18.63
C SER A 62 -1.93 2.33 -17.71
N PHE A 63 -2.93 1.55 -18.09
CA PHE A 63 -3.33 0.35 -17.39
C PHE A 63 -3.65 -0.79 -18.36
N TYR A 64 -3.62 -2.03 -17.85
CA TYR A 64 -3.92 -3.22 -18.62
C TYR A 64 -5.43 -3.36 -18.90
N ALA A 65 -5.75 -3.86 -20.08
CA ALA A 65 -7.09 -4.29 -20.44
C ALA A 65 -7.52 -5.57 -19.70
N GLU A 66 -8.82 -5.88 -19.71
CA GLU A 66 -9.42 -7.06 -19.07
C GLU A 66 -8.87 -8.37 -19.60
N ASP A 67 -8.48 -8.42 -20.87
CA ASP A 67 -7.95 -9.60 -21.58
C ASP A 67 -6.70 -10.23 -20.92
N PHE A 68 -6.04 -9.52 -20.02
CA PHE A 68 -4.87 -10.02 -19.29
C PHE A 68 -5.23 -10.70 -17.96
N HIS A 69 -6.47 -10.58 -17.48
CA HIS A 69 -6.89 -11.22 -16.23
C HIS A 69 -6.70 -12.74 -16.27
N GLY A 70 -6.11 -13.30 -15.23
CA GLY A 70 -5.82 -14.73 -15.14
C GLY A 70 -4.55 -15.20 -15.86
N LYS A 71 -3.89 -14.36 -16.66
CA LYS A 71 -2.60 -14.69 -17.30
C LYS A 71 -1.43 -14.55 -16.34
N LEU A 72 -0.33 -15.24 -16.61
CA LEU A 72 0.89 -15.13 -15.82
C LEU A 72 1.61 -13.82 -16.11
N THR A 73 2.06 -13.16 -15.06
CA THR A 73 2.93 -11.99 -15.11
C THR A 73 4.40 -12.40 -15.22
N ALA A 74 5.28 -11.45 -15.48
CA ALA A 74 6.72 -11.71 -15.64
C ALA A 74 7.41 -12.28 -14.40
N ASN A 75 6.84 -12.11 -13.19
CA ASN A 75 7.36 -12.78 -11.99
C ASN A 75 6.70 -14.14 -11.71
N GLY A 76 5.79 -14.61 -12.58
CA GLY A 76 5.10 -15.89 -12.44
C GLY A 76 3.82 -15.86 -11.60
N GLU A 77 3.38 -14.71 -11.15
CA GLU A 77 2.07 -14.56 -10.48
C GLU A 77 0.93 -14.61 -11.51
N VAL A 78 -0.24 -15.03 -11.08
CA VAL A 78 -1.47 -14.85 -11.87
C VAL A 78 -1.90 -13.38 -11.78
N TYR A 79 -2.07 -12.72 -12.93
CA TYR A 79 -2.51 -11.32 -12.95
C TYR A 79 -3.94 -11.19 -12.45
N ASP A 80 -4.11 -10.41 -11.40
CA ASP A 80 -5.40 -9.95 -10.89
C ASP A 80 -5.63 -8.50 -11.31
N MET A 81 -6.62 -8.27 -12.19
CA MET A 81 -6.95 -6.93 -12.67
C MET A 81 -7.42 -5.98 -11.55
N TYR A 82 -8.00 -6.51 -10.47
CA TYR A 82 -8.47 -5.73 -9.32
C TYR A 82 -7.40 -5.51 -8.26
N GLY A 83 -6.29 -6.24 -8.35
CA GLY A 83 -5.13 -6.11 -7.48
C GLY A 83 -4.45 -4.74 -7.60
N VAL A 84 -3.41 -4.53 -6.79
CA VAL A 84 -2.65 -3.28 -6.76
C VAL A 84 -1.21 -3.56 -7.19
N THR A 85 -1.04 -3.79 -8.50
CA THR A 85 0.24 -4.15 -9.12
C THR A 85 0.49 -3.31 -10.37
N ALA A 86 1.71 -3.38 -10.91
CA ALA A 86 2.05 -2.73 -12.16
C ALA A 86 3.23 -3.41 -12.87
N ALA A 87 3.36 -3.14 -14.18
CA ALA A 87 4.54 -3.45 -14.97
C ALA A 87 5.49 -2.27 -15.10
N HIS A 88 6.78 -2.55 -15.05
CA HIS A 88 7.84 -1.61 -15.34
C HIS A 88 8.99 -2.28 -16.11
N LYS A 89 9.61 -1.55 -17.06
CA LYS A 89 10.65 -2.13 -17.95
C LYS A 89 11.86 -2.65 -17.19
N THR A 90 12.38 -1.89 -16.24
CA THR A 90 13.72 -2.09 -15.66
C THR A 90 13.79 -2.15 -14.14
N LEU A 91 12.72 -1.75 -13.41
CA LEU A 91 12.72 -1.93 -11.96
C LEU A 91 12.70 -3.44 -11.63
N PRO A 92 13.49 -3.90 -10.64
CA PRO A 92 13.45 -5.28 -10.22
C PRO A 92 12.01 -5.73 -9.89
N LEU A 93 11.66 -6.98 -10.23
CA LEU A 93 10.39 -7.57 -9.81
C LEU A 93 10.33 -7.62 -8.29
N GLY A 94 9.15 -7.44 -7.71
CA GLY A 94 8.99 -7.30 -6.27
C GLY A 94 9.20 -5.87 -5.74
N THR A 95 9.72 -4.93 -6.54
CA THR A 95 9.91 -3.53 -6.11
C THR A 95 8.59 -2.90 -5.67
N VAL A 96 8.59 -2.29 -4.48
CA VAL A 96 7.46 -1.53 -3.95
C VAL A 96 7.66 -0.05 -4.21
N CYS A 97 6.67 0.57 -4.84
CA CYS A 97 6.73 1.97 -5.26
C CYS A 97 5.52 2.75 -4.75
N ARG A 98 5.72 4.03 -4.40
CA ARG A 98 4.64 5.01 -4.37
C ARG A 98 4.50 5.61 -5.75
N VAL A 99 3.32 5.48 -6.34
CA VAL A 99 2.94 6.11 -7.60
C VAL A 99 1.98 7.24 -7.31
N THR A 100 2.29 8.43 -7.81
CA THR A 100 1.44 9.63 -7.69
C THR A 100 0.98 10.05 -9.06
N ASN A 101 -0.33 10.13 -9.28
CA ASN A 101 -0.92 10.75 -10.45
C ASN A 101 -0.73 12.27 -10.36
N LEU A 102 -0.01 12.86 -11.31
CA LEU A 102 0.35 14.29 -11.27
C LEU A 102 -0.80 15.21 -11.68
N ALA A 103 -1.88 14.67 -12.28
CA ALA A 103 -3.05 15.45 -12.66
C ALA A 103 -3.98 15.76 -11.46
N ASN A 104 -4.07 14.83 -10.51
CA ASN A 104 -5.01 14.95 -9.37
C ASN A 104 -4.37 14.75 -8.00
N SER A 105 -3.04 14.55 -7.94
CA SER A 105 -2.24 14.33 -6.73
C SER A 105 -2.61 13.05 -5.93
N LYS A 106 -3.50 12.18 -6.42
CA LYS A 106 -3.78 10.88 -5.80
C LYS A 106 -2.54 10.00 -5.85
N SER A 107 -2.26 9.30 -4.77
CA SER A 107 -1.11 8.41 -4.69
C SER A 107 -1.48 7.05 -4.12
N LEU A 108 -0.75 6.02 -4.56
CA LEU A 108 -0.95 4.64 -4.20
C LEU A 108 0.39 3.94 -4.06
N ILE A 109 0.50 3.04 -3.09
CA ILE A 109 1.64 2.12 -2.98
C ILE A 109 1.26 0.86 -3.74
N LEU A 110 2.10 0.47 -4.70
CA LEU A 110 1.91 -0.74 -5.51
C LEU A 110 3.23 -1.50 -5.66
N ARG A 111 3.13 -2.73 -6.12
CA ARG A 111 4.26 -3.61 -6.37
C ARG A 111 4.45 -3.86 -7.86
N ILE A 112 5.71 -3.87 -8.30
CA ILE A 112 6.09 -4.24 -9.66
C ILE A 112 6.19 -5.76 -9.75
N ASN A 113 5.30 -6.39 -10.49
CA ASN A 113 5.29 -7.84 -10.69
C ASN A 113 5.36 -8.25 -12.17
N ASP A 114 5.38 -7.26 -13.09
CA ASP A 114 5.37 -7.56 -14.50
C ASP A 114 6.36 -6.70 -15.31
N ARG A 115 6.57 -7.06 -16.58
CA ARG A 115 7.43 -6.38 -17.55
C ARG A 115 6.60 -5.63 -18.59
N GLY A 116 7.03 -4.43 -18.89
CA GLY A 116 6.38 -3.46 -19.77
C GLY A 116 6.49 -2.06 -19.19
N PRO A 117 5.82 -1.08 -19.79
CA PRO A 117 5.18 -1.08 -21.11
C PRO A 117 6.19 -1.16 -22.26
N TYR A 118 5.81 -1.82 -23.35
CA TYR A 118 6.62 -1.87 -24.57
C TYR A 118 6.26 -0.75 -25.58
N ILE A 119 5.32 0.11 -25.22
CA ILE A 119 4.93 1.28 -26.00
C ILE A 119 5.85 2.45 -25.67
N LYS A 120 6.36 3.13 -26.74
CA LYS A 120 7.24 4.30 -26.58
C LYS A 120 6.54 5.43 -25.80
N GLY A 121 7.27 6.08 -24.89
CA GLY A 121 6.75 7.19 -24.07
C GLY A 121 6.08 6.76 -22.76
N ARG A 122 5.65 5.51 -22.61
CA ARG A 122 5.12 4.98 -21.34
C ARG A 122 6.24 4.38 -20.48
N ILE A 123 6.12 4.57 -19.17
CA ILE A 123 7.07 4.02 -18.18
C ILE A 123 6.41 3.01 -17.23
N LEU A 124 5.09 3.04 -17.08
CA LEU A 124 4.35 2.21 -16.15
C LEU A 124 3.01 1.79 -16.76
N ASP A 125 2.66 0.51 -16.61
CA ASP A 125 1.31 0.02 -16.86
C ASP A 125 0.73 -0.53 -15.56
N CYS A 126 -0.31 0.12 -15.04
CA CYS A 126 -0.98 -0.26 -13.80
C CYS A 126 -1.98 -1.40 -14.04
N SER A 127 -2.31 -2.16 -12.98
CA SER A 127 -3.55 -2.93 -12.97
C SER A 127 -4.76 -2.00 -13.04
N TYR A 128 -5.91 -2.52 -13.50
CA TYR A 128 -7.16 -1.77 -13.50
C TYR A 128 -7.52 -1.23 -12.11
N GLY A 129 -7.39 -2.07 -11.06
CA GLY A 129 -7.66 -1.68 -9.69
C GLY A 129 -6.74 -0.55 -9.19
N ALA A 130 -5.46 -0.55 -9.60
CA ALA A 130 -4.54 0.54 -9.29
C ALA A 130 -4.91 1.83 -10.04
N ALA A 131 -5.23 1.74 -11.34
CA ALA A 131 -5.66 2.88 -12.15
C ALA A 131 -6.95 3.52 -11.63
N LYS A 132 -7.92 2.70 -11.17
CA LYS A 132 -9.16 3.16 -10.53
C LYS A 132 -8.88 3.94 -9.24
N LYS A 133 -7.97 3.46 -8.39
CA LYS A 133 -7.56 4.15 -7.15
C LYS A 133 -6.80 5.45 -7.43
N LEU A 134 -6.00 5.49 -8.49
CA LEU A 134 -5.30 6.70 -8.96
C LEU A 134 -6.20 7.64 -9.78
N ASP A 135 -7.42 7.19 -10.10
CA ASP A 135 -8.46 7.97 -10.76
C ASP A 135 -8.03 8.51 -12.14
N PHE A 136 -7.69 7.57 -13.04
CA PHE A 136 -7.40 7.92 -14.43
C PHE A 136 -7.96 6.91 -15.46
N ILE A 137 -8.95 6.09 -15.06
CA ILE A 137 -9.59 5.12 -15.94
C ILE A 137 -10.19 5.82 -17.18
N ASN A 138 -10.93 6.91 -16.96
CA ASN A 138 -11.62 7.63 -18.05
C ASN A 138 -10.64 8.28 -19.04
N GLN A 139 -9.44 8.66 -18.58
CA GLN A 139 -8.40 9.27 -19.41
C GLN A 139 -7.56 8.23 -20.15
N GLY A 140 -7.57 6.96 -19.71
CA GLY A 140 -6.75 5.88 -20.25
C GLY A 140 -5.26 6.00 -19.92
N THR A 141 -4.72 7.21 -19.83
CA THR A 141 -3.32 7.51 -19.51
C THR A 141 -3.20 8.74 -18.63
N THR A 142 -2.13 8.81 -17.84
CA THR A 142 -1.81 10.00 -17.03
C THR A 142 -0.30 10.15 -16.82
N LYS A 143 0.15 11.36 -16.48
CA LYS A 143 1.53 11.58 -16.02
C LYS A 143 1.66 11.17 -14.56
N VAL A 144 2.68 10.37 -14.26
CA VAL A 144 2.93 9.87 -12.91
C VAL A 144 4.34 10.20 -12.44
N LYS A 145 4.46 10.29 -11.10
CA LYS A 145 5.72 10.23 -10.37
C LYS A 145 5.80 8.88 -9.63
N ILE A 146 6.90 8.15 -9.84
CA ILE A 146 7.18 6.87 -9.17
C ILE A 146 8.32 7.09 -8.18
N GLU A 147 8.12 6.76 -6.92
CA GLU A 147 9.12 6.82 -5.85
C GLU A 147 9.35 5.42 -5.31
N VAL A 148 10.55 4.88 -5.51
CA VAL A 148 10.89 3.55 -5.00
C VAL A 148 10.98 3.60 -3.47
N ILE A 149 10.16 2.78 -2.79
CA ILE A 149 10.15 2.64 -1.33
C ILE A 149 11.09 1.51 -0.93
N GLU A 150 10.91 0.35 -1.58
CA GLU A 150 11.67 -0.86 -1.33
C GLU A 150 12.06 -1.52 -2.65
N TRP A 151 13.31 -1.95 -2.76
CA TRP A 151 13.78 -2.65 -3.94
C TRP A 151 13.40 -4.12 -3.87
N GLY A 152 12.83 -4.64 -4.95
CA GLY A 152 12.60 -6.06 -5.11
C GLY A 152 13.91 -6.83 -5.32
N ASP A 153 13.86 -8.11 -5.07
CA ASP A 153 14.97 -9.06 -5.30
C ASP A 153 15.03 -9.58 -6.74
N GLY A 154 14.00 -9.29 -7.54
CA GLY A 154 13.86 -9.80 -8.90
C GLY A 154 13.40 -11.25 -8.99
N ALA A 155 12.98 -11.84 -7.86
CA ALA A 155 12.60 -13.24 -7.80
C ALA A 155 11.43 -13.59 -8.73
N TYR A 156 11.50 -14.81 -9.28
CA TYR A 156 10.44 -15.42 -10.08
C TYR A 156 9.73 -16.50 -9.26
N MET A 157 8.41 -16.49 -9.28
CA MET A 157 7.61 -17.54 -8.63
C MET A 157 7.54 -18.79 -9.52
N HIS A 158 8.20 -19.86 -9.08
CA HIS A 158 8.11 -21.15 -9.76
C HIS A 158 6.80 -21.86 -9.37
N HIS A 159 5.87 -21.97 -10.31
CA HIS A 159 4.73 -22.85 -10.12
C HIS A 159 5.19 -24.30 -10.15
N ARG A 160 5.09 -25.01 -9.01
CA ARG A 160 5.31 -26.46 -8.98
C ARG A 160 4.23 -27.09 -9.86
N LYS A 161 4.62 -27.68 -11.01
CA LYS A 161 3.71 -28.51 -11.80
C LYS A 161 3.22 -29.65 -10.91
N ILE A 162 1.95 -29.62 -10.54
CA ILE A 162 1.30 -30.75 -9.91
C ILE A 162 1.17 -31.78 -11.02
N LYS A 163 1.90 -32.91 -10.88
CA LYS A 163 1.79 -34.08 -11.79
C LYS A 163 0.52 -34.83 -11.45
#